data_0367bb40d34f77e577bbd8485b56a63f
#
_entry.id   0367bb40d34f77e577bbd8485b56a63f
#
_cell.length_a   1.000
_cell.length_b   1.000
_cell.length_c   1.000
_cell.angle_alpha   90.00
_cell.angle_beta   90.00
_cell.angle_gamma   90.00
#
_symmetry.space_group_name_H-M   'P 1'
#
loop_
_entity.id
_entity.type
_entity.pdbx_description
1 polymer ?
#
loop_
_entity_poly.entity_id
_entity_poly.type
_entity_poly.pdbx_seq_one_letter_code
_entity_poly.pdbx_strand_id
1 'polypeptide(L)'
;MTLGDHMSEVGVRTVLCGKTHMAADVAGMWRLGIDPGLGIGNKIAECGFEVFDRLDGSHPDGATQPSHYNSHLEKLGFEGPNPWEQWANSAEGDDGELLSGWLMSHADRPARVAEEHGETAYTTSCAMEFMNGAGDTPWCLHLSYIKPHWPYLVPAPYHNMYGPQHVQPVVRSEIEKQSPHPVLAAYHQHRFSQAFSHNKCGRGSSPPIWG
;
A
#
# COMPACT_ATOMS: atom_id res chain seq x y z
N MET A 1 -7.58 11.90 -22.69
CA MET A 1 -6.95 12.97 -21.90
C MET A 1 -7.28 12.77 -20.44
N THR A 2 -6.31 12.88 -19.61
CA THR A 2 -6.39 12.69 -18.14
C THR A 2 -6.26 14.05 -17.44
N LEU A 3 -6.38 14.07 -16.12
CA LEU A 3 -6.12 15.29 -15.34
C LEU A 3 -4.68 15.80 -15.58
N GLY A 4 -3.69 14.89 -15.60
CA GLY A 4 -2.29 15.25 -15.83
C GLY A 4 -2.07 15.89 -17.21
N ASP A 5 -2.76 15.39 -18.24
CA ASP A 5 -2.68 15.99 -19.58
C ASP A 5 -3.24 17.41 -19.59
N HIS A 6 -4.45 17.60 -19.05
CA HIS A 6 -5.09 18.93 -19.00
C HIS A 6 -4.29 19.96 -18.21
N MET A 7 -3.76 19.56 -17.07
CA MET A 7 -2.92 20.45 -16.25
C MET A 7 -1.63 20.85 -17.00
N SER A 8 -1.04 19.89 -17.73
CA SER A 8 0.16 20.16 -18.54
C SER A 8 -0.11 21.15 -19.68
N GLU A 9 -1.30 21.11 -20.32
CA GLU A 9 -1.71 22.06 -21.36
C GLU A 9 -1.78 23.51 -20.89
N VAL A 10 -2.08 23.73 -19.62
CA VAL A 10 -2.13 25.06 -19.00
C VAL A 10 -0.83 25.45 -18.29
N GLY A 11 0.25 24.70 -18.53
CA GLY A 11 1.59 25.01 -18.02
C GLY A 11 1.81 24.62 -16.54
N VAL A 12 0.98 23.76 -15.98
CA VAL A 12 1.14 23.27 -14.62
C VAL A 12 1.91 21.95 -14.65
N ARG A 13 3.03 21.87 -13.94
CA ARG A 13 3.79 20.64 -13.75
C ARG A 13 3.01 19.67 -12.87
N THR A 14 2.69 18.48 -13.38
CA THR A 14 1.96 17.44 -12.64
C THR A 14 2.91 16.38 -12.14
N VAL A 15 2.87 16.09 -10.86
CA VAL A 15 3.82 15.22 -10.18
C VAL A 15 3.10 14.19 -9.31
N LEU A 16 3.61 12.97 -9.32
CA LEU A 16 3.14 11.84 -8.53
C LEU A 16 4.14 11.51 -7.43
N CYS A 17 3.66 11.39 -6.21
CA CYS A 17 4.39 10.83 -5.09
C CYS A 17 3.52 9.80 -4.37
N GLY A 18 3.97 8.54 -4.33
CA GLY A 18 3.29 7.44 -3.66
C GLY A 18 2.54 6.48 -4.57
N LYS A 19 1.35 6.05 -4.15
CA LYS A 19 0.61 4.94 -4.78
C LYS A 19 -0.31 5.38 -5.91
N THR A 20 -0.34 4.58 -7.00
CA THR A 20 -1.40 4.65 -8.02
C THR A 20 -1.88 3.25 -8.42
N HIS A 21 -3.06 3.19 -9.04
CA HIS A 21 -3.56 2.00 -9.75
C HIS A 21 -3.74 2.29 -11.25
N MET A 22 -2.99 3.24 -11.77
CA MET A 22 -3.00 3.53 -13.19
C MET A 22 -2.37 2.37 -13.96
N ALA A 23 -3.07 1.89 -14.97
CA ALA A 23 -2.61 0.80 -15.83
C ALA A 23 -2.43 1.31 -17.25
N ALA A 24 -1.19 1.30 -17.73
CA ALA A 24 -0.87 1.62 -19.10
C ALA A 24 -0.91 0.36 -19.99
N ASP A 25 -1.19 0.54 -21.29
CA ASP A 25 -0.94 -0.50 -22.29
C ASP A 25 0.58 -0.57 -22.57
N VAL A 26 1.30 -1.20 -21.65
CA VAL A 26 2.76 -1.34 -21.71
C VAL A 26 3.18 -2.05 -23.00
N ALA A 27 2.44 -3.08 -23.43
CA ALA A 27 2.75 -3.79 -24.68
C ALA A 27 2.54 -2.89 -25.90
N GLY A 28 1.51 -2.07 -25.90
CA GLY A 28 1.28 -1.04 -26.94
C GLY A 28 2.37 0.02 -26.96
N MET A 29 2.80 0.48 -25.79
CA MET A 29 3.89 1.46 -25.67
C MET A 29 5.19 0.91 -26.27
N TRP A 30 5.60 -0.31 -25.92
CA TRP A 30 6.77 -0.97 -26.51
C TRP A 30 6.67 -1.13 -28.02
N ARG A 31 5.49 -1.49 -28.55
CA ARG A 31 5.29 -1.57 -30.04
C ARG A 31 5.49 -0.24 -30.74
N LEU A 32 5.22 0.87 -30.03
CA LEU A 32 5.42 2.24 -30.53
C LEU A 32 6.83 2.78 -30.25
N GLY A 33 7.72 1.99 -29.68
CA GLY A 33 9.06 2.42 -29.31
C GLY A 33 9.11 3.36 -28.10
N ILE A 34 8.05 3.36 -27.28
CA ILE A 34 7.95 4.18 -26.08
C ILE A 34 8.31 3.31 -24.87
N ASP A 35 9.37 3.65 -24.16
CA ASP A 35 9.74 3.01 -22.91
C ASP A 35 8.85 3.56 -21.77
N PRO A 36 7.97 2.73 -21.15
CA PRO A 36 7.08 3.19 -20.07
C PRO A 36 7.80 3.61 -18.80
N GLY A 37 9.07 3.26 -18.62
CA GLY A 37 9.88 3.61 -17.47
C GLY A 37 10.69 4.89 -17.61
N LEU A 38 10.77 5.48 -18.81
CA LEU A 38 11.67 6.59 -19.10
C LEU A 38 10.98 7.79 -19.76
N GLY A 39 11.35 8.98 -19.31
CA GLY A 39 10.98 10.24 -19.94
C GLY A 39 9.47 10.42 -20.15
N ILE A 40 9.09 10.72 -21.39
CA ILE A 40 7.67 10.91 -21.74
C ILE A 40 6.84 9.63 -21.57
N GLY A 41 7.44 8.46 -21.73
CA GLY A 41 6.75 7.19 -21.57
C GLY A 41 6.33 6.95 -20.13
N ASN A 42 7.18 7.29 -19.16
CA ASN A 42 6.83 7.23 -17.74
C ASN A 42 5.62 8.15 -17.45
N LYS A 43 5.64 9.38 -17.96
CA LYS A 43 4.53 10.32 -17.80
C LYS A 43 3.23 9.82 -18.46
N ILE A 44 3.31 9.20 -19.62
CA ILE A 44 2.16 8.58 -20.30
C ILE A 44 1.63 7.40 -19.49
N ALA A 45 2.51 6.54 -18.97
CA ALA A 45 2.13 5.39 -18.15
C ALA A 45 1.39 5.80 -16.87
N GLU A 46 1.72 6.95 -16.31
CA GLU A 46 1.12 7.51 -15.11
C GLU A 46 0.09 8.64 -15.40
N CYS A 47 -0.64 8.49 -16.52
CA CYS A 47 -1.76 9.38 -16.87
C CYS A 47 -1.42 10.88 -16.88
N GLY A 48 -0.26 11.23 -17.38
CA GLY A 48 0.23 12.61 -17.50
C GLY A 48 0.96 13.13 -16.26
N PHE A 49 1.18 12.30 -15.25
CA PHE A 49 1.97 12.67 -14.09
C PHE A 49 3.43 12.25 -14.22
N GLU A 50 4.33 13.14 -13.90
CA GLU A 50 5.76 12.85 -13.71
C GLU A 50 5.95 12.11 -12.39
N VAL A 51 6.61 10.97 -12.41
CA VAL A 51 6.89 10.21 -11.17
C VAL A 51 8.07 10.82 -10.44
N PHE A 52 7.83 11.40 -9.28
CA PHE A 52 8.88 11.82 -8.37
C PHE A 52 9.34 10.66 -7.48
N ASP A 53 8.37 9.98 -6.86
CA ASP A 53 8.59 8.72 -6.17
C ASP A 53 7.33 7.86 -6.26
N ARG A 54 7.50 6.56 -6.53
CA ARG A 54 6.40 5.61 -6.61
C ARG A 54 6.52 4.54 -5.53
N LEU A 55 5.46 4.39 -4.74
CA LEU A 55 5.38 3.41 -3.67
C LEU A 55 4.01 2.74 -3.67
N ASP A 56 3.93 1.55 -4.26
CA ASP A 56 2.70 0.73 -4.31
C ASP A 56 2.67 -0.38 -3.23
N GLY A 57 3.72 -0.49 -2.43
CA GLY A 57 4.01 -1.67 -1.64
C GLY A 57 4.59 -2.78 -2.52
N SER A 58 5.26 -3.73 -1.90
CA SER A 58 5.78 -4.90 -2.63
C SER A 58 4.78 -6.04 -2.51
N HIS A 59 4.38 -6.63 -3.63
CA HIS A 59 3.60 -7.87 -3.62
C HIS A 59 4.55 -9.05 -3.41
N PRO A 60 4.22 -10.07 -2.58
CA PRO A 60 5.12 -11.22 -2.33
C PRO A 60 5.54 -11.95 -3.60
N ASP A 61 4.68 -11.98 -4.61
CA ASP A 61 4.89 -12.76 -5.83
C ASP A 61 5.45 -11.95 -7.02
N GLY A 62 5.75 -10.65 -6.86
CA GLY A 62 5.97 -9.83 -8.03
C GLY A 62 6.86 -8.60 -7.93
N ALA A 63 7.56 -8.38 -6.84
CA ALA A 63 8.49 -7.26 -6.75
C ALA A 63 9.75 -7.51 -7.59
N THR A 64 9.63 -7.31 -8.89
CA THR A 64 10.75 -7.44 -9.83
C THR A 64 11.61 -6.17 -9.92
N GLN A 65 11.20 -5.09 -9.27
CA GLN A 65 11.93 -3.82 -9.22
C GLN A 65 12.19 -3.43 -7.75
N PRO A 66 13.44 -3.11 -7.40
CA PRO A 66 13.72 -2.53 -6.10
C PRO A 66 12.97 -1.20 -5.97
N SER A 67 12.08 -1.09 -5.00
CA SER A 67 11.43 0.19 -4.71
C SER A 67 12.43 1.15 -4.07
N HIS A 68 12.25 2.46 -4.29
CA HIS A 68 13.05 3.47 -3.60
C HIS A 68 12.91 3.35 -2.07
N TYR A 69 11.75 2.92 -1.59
CA TYR A 69 11.53 2.69 -0.17
C TYR A 69 12.35 1.51 0.37
N ASN A 70 12.49 0.39 -0.38
CA ASN A 70 13.41 -0.69 0.01
C ASN A 70 14.84 -0.17 0.12
N SER A 71 15.30 0.60 -0.87
CA SER A 71 16.63 1.20 -0.84
C SER A 71 16.81 2.20 0.31
N HIS A 72 15.74 2.90 0.71
CA HIS A 72 15.75 3.76 1.90
C HIS A 72 15.89 2.94 3.18
N LEU A 73 15.12 1.87 3.34
CA LEU A 73 15.22 0.96 4.48
C LEU A 73 16.62 0.31 4.60
N GLU A 74 17.20 -0.13 3.48
CA GLU A 74 18.56 -0.68 3.45
C GLU A 74 19.61 0.32 3.96
N LYS A 75 19.51 1.58 3.54
CA LYS A 75 20.40 2.66 4.02
C LYS A 75 20.28 2.93 5.52
N LEU A 76 19.13 2.61 6.11
CA LEU A 76 18.87 2.70 7.54
C LEU A 76 19.31 1.43 8.31
N GLY A 77 19.80 0.40 7.60
CA GLY A 77 20.25 -0.86 8.21
C GLY A 77 19.15 -1.93 8.31
N PHE A 78 18.01 -1.75 7.70
CA PHE A 78 16.97 -2.77 7.59
C PHE A 78 17.27 -3.70 6.42
N GLU A 79 18.14 -4.68 6.67
CA GLU A 79 18.66 -5.59 5.65
C GLU A 79 17.68 -6.72 5.32
N GLY A 80 17.85 -7.30 4.12
CA GLY A 80 17.16 -8.50 3.67
C GLY A 80 16.80 -8.46 2.19
N PRO A 81 16.34 -9.59 1.61
CA PRO A 81 15.99 -9.67 0.19
C PRO A 81 14.78 -8.80 -0.19
N ASN A 82 13.92 -8.46 0.75
CA ASN A 82 12.83 -7.50 0.59
C ASN A 82 12.61 -6.78 1.94
N PRO A 83 13.29 -5.66 2.20
CA PRO A 83 13.18 -4.92 3.46
C PRO A 83 11.74 -4.50 3.80
N TRP A 84 10.96 -4.10 2.80
CA TRP A 84 9.55 -3.80 3.01
C TRP A 84 8.79 -4.99 3.63
N GLU A 85 8.92 -6.17 3.04
CA GLU A 85 8.22 -7.38 3.50
C GLU A 85 8.68 -7.82 4.89
N GLN A 86 9.99 -7.71 5.15
CA GLN A 86 10.59 -8.24 6.37
C GLN A 86 10.51 -7.29 7.56
N TRP A 87 10.30 -6.00 7.31
CA TRP A 87 10.29 -4.98 8.34
C TRP A 87 9.01 -4.17 8.40
N ALA A 88 8.63 -3.49 7.32
CA ALA A 88 7.45 -2.62 7.31
C ALA A 88 6.14 -3.41 7.26
N ASN A 89 6.15 -4.57 6.59
CA ASN A 89 5.00 -5.48 6.47
C ASN A 89 5.11 -6.73 7.34
N SER A 90 5.82 -6.65 8.43
CA SER A 90 5.94 -7.75 9.39
C SER A 90 5.90 -7.25 10.83
N ALA A 91 5.51 -8.15 11.72
CA ALA A 91 5.55 -7.96 13.15
C ALA A 91 6.39 -9.06 13.80
N GLU A 92 6.70 -8.92 15.09
CA GLU A 92 7.35 -9.94 15.89
C GLU A 92 6.33 -10.60 16.80
N GLY A 93 6.32 -11.93 16.79
CA GLY A 93 5.50 -12.75 17.69
C GLY A 93 6.09 -12.88 19.08
N ASP A 94 5.36 -13.55 19.98
CA ASP A 94 5.74 -13.66 21.37
C ASP A 94 7.03 -14.49 21.59
N ASP A 95 7.32 -15.40 20.65
CA ASP A 95 8.53 -16.24 20.65
C ASP A 95 9.65 -15.69 19.72
N GLY A 96 9.48 -14.46 19.23
CA GLY A 96 10.42 -13.82 18.30
C GLY A 96 10.26 -14.25 16.83
N GLU A 97 9.22 -15.02 16.50
CA GLU A 97 8.94 -15.42 15.14
C GLU A 97 8.45 -14.24 14.28
N LEU A 98 8.76 -14.29 13.00
CA LEU A 98 8.34 -13.28 12.04
C LEU A 98 6.87 -13.50 11.63
N LEU A 99 6.02 -12.53 11.94
CA LEU A 99 4.59 -12.54 11.61
C LEU A 99 4.33 -11.69 10.37
N SER A 100 3.79 -12.31 9.32
CA SER A 100 3.47 -11.63 8.07
C SER A 100 2.26 -10.70 8.20
N GLY A 101 2.39 -9.45 7.74
CA GLY A 101 1.30 -8.49 7.66
C GLY A 101 0.21 -8.83 6.64
N TRP A 102 0.46 -9.80 5.78
CA TRP A 102 -0.55 -10.32 4.87
C TRP A 102 -1.69 -11.06 5.59
N LEU A 103 -1.48 -11.45 6.84
CA LEU A 103 -2.50 -12.12 7.65
C LEU A 103 -3.12 -11.12 8.64
N MET A 104 -4.42 -10.88 8.49
CA MET A 104 -5.19 -10.00 9.37
C MET A 104 -5.14 -10.38 10.85
N SER A 105 -4.87 -11.64 11.16
CA SER A 105 -4.68 -12.11 12.54
C SER A 105 -3.52 -11.44 13.26
N HIS A 106 -2.62 -10.79 12.53
CA HIS A 106 -1.44 -10.10 13.07
C HIS A 106 -1.59 -8.58 13.11
N ALA A 107 -2.74 -8.04 12.67
CA ALA A 107 -2.97 -6.60 12.59
C ALA A 107 -3.02 -5.88 13.95
N ASP A 108 -3.09 -6.62 15.05
CA ASP A 108 -3.01 -6.10 16.42
C ASP A 108 -1.55 -5.94 16.92
N ARG A 109 -0.58 -6.35 16.12
CA ARG A 109 0.84 -6.21 16.43
C ARG A 109 1.45 -4.99 15.73
N PRO A 110 2.44 -4.32 16.35
CA PRO A 110 3.13 -3.23 15.69
C PRO A 110 4.01 -3.75 14.55
N ALA A 111 4.12 -2.98 13.47
CA ALA A 111 5.16 -3.21 12.48
C ALA A 111 6.56 -3.11 13.11
N ARG A 112 7.52 -3.81 12.53
CA ARG A 112 8.92 -3.86 13.05
C ARG A 112 9.73 -2.59 12.74
N VAL A 113 9.19 -1.67 11.94
CA VAL A 113 9.78 -0.35 11.73
C VAL A 113 9.18 0.66 12.71
N ALA A 114 9.96 1.63 13.14
CA ALA A 114 9.47 2.79 13.86
C ALA A 114 8.65 3.72 12.95
N GLU A 115 7.84 4.61 13.54
CA GLU A 115 6.97 5.53 12.80
C GLU A 115 7.71 6.32 11.72
N GLU A 116 8.85 6.91 12.09
CA GLU A 116 9.68 7.74 11.21
C GLU A 116 10.25 6.99 10.00
N HIS A 117 10.27 5.67 10.04
CA HIS A 117 10.74 4.79 8.97
C HIS A 117 9.60 4.10 8.22
N GLY A 118 8.36 4.33 8.65
CA GLY A 118 7.18 3.77 8.00
C GLY A 118 6.90 4.37 6.63
N GLU A 119 6.12 3.64 5.81
CA GLU A 119 5.75 4.04 4.44
C GLU A 119 5.12 5.44 4.36
N THR A 120 4.25 5.78 5.31
CA THR A 120 3.57 7.09 5.36
C THR A 120 4.55 8.22 5.62
N ALA A 121 5.48 8.04 6.56
CA ALA A 121 6.51 9.03 6.87
C ALA A 121 7.47 9.22 5.69
N TYR A 122 7.91 8.11 5.08
CA TYR A 122 8.75 8.13 3.88
C TYR A 122 8.09 8.91 2.73
N THR A 123 6.85 8.54 2.36
CA THR A 123 6.13 9.20 1.25
C THR A 123 5.88 10.66 1.53
N THR A 124 5.60 11.02 2.79
CA THR A 124 5.47 12.42 3.22
C THR A 124 6.78 13.18 3.04
N SER A 125 7.91 12.57 3.40
CA SER A 125 9.24 13.18 3.25
C SER A 125 9.59 13.42 1.78
N CYS A 126 9.29 12.46 0.90
CA CYS A 126 9.44 12.62 -0.56
C CYS A 126 8.58 13.78 -1.10
N ALA A 127 7.33 13.89 -0.65
CA ALA A 127 6.46 14.99 -1.04
C ALA A 127 6.99 16.35 -0.57
N MET A 128 7.50 16.43 0.65
CA MET A 128 8.12 17.64 1.19
C MET A 128 9.41 18.02 0.44
N GLU A 129 10.22 17.04 0.07
CA GLU A 129 11.41 17.25 -0.76
C GLU A 129 11.03 17.84 -2.12
N PHE A 130 10.03 17.27 -2.79
CA PHE A 130 9.51 17.83 -4.03
C PHE A 130 9.04 19.29 -3.85
N MET A 131 8.19 19.55 -2.85
CA MET A 131 7.66 20.91 -2.62
C MET A 131 8.76 21.93 -2.34
N ASN A 132 9.79 21.57 -1.59
CA ASN A 132 10.93 22.43 -1.29
C ASN A 132 11.80 22.71 -2.53
N GLY A 133 11.86 21.78 -3.46
CA GLY A 133 12.65 21.89 -4.70
C GLY A 133 11.87 22.39 -5.92
N ALA A 134 10.54 22.56 -5.84
CA ALA A 134 9.70 22.82 -7.00
C ALA A 134 9.91 24.18 -7.67
N GLY A 135 10.44 25.17 -6.95
CA GLY A 135 10.62 26.55 -7.44
C GLY A 135 9.29 27.28 -7.67
N ASP A 136 9.33 28.31 -8.53
CA ASP A 136 8.18 29.20 -8.79
C ASP A 136 7.24 28.69 -9.91
N THR A 137 7.58 27.60 -10.59
CA THR A 137 6.73 27.01 -11.64
C THR A 137 5.46 26.44 -11.01
N PRO A 138 4.26 26.76 -11.54
CA PRO A 138 3.03 26.18 -11.02
C PRO A 138 3.06 24.64 -11.09
N TRP A 139 2.67 24.00 -10.00
CA TRP A 139 2.66 22.54 -9.90
C TRP A 139 1.39 22.00 -9.24
N CYS A 140 1.10 20.75 -9.54
CA CYS A 140 0.06 19.94 -8.92
C CYS A 140 0.66 18.62 -8.48
N LEU A 141 0.73 18.39 -7.17
CA LEU A 141 1.25 17.16 -6.59
C LEU A 141 0.10 16.21 -6.24
N HIS A 142 0.12 15.02 -6.85
CA HIS A 142 -0.71 13.88 -6.42
C HIS A 142 0.07 13.10 -5.37
N LEU A 143 -0.20 13.41 -4.10
CA LEU A 143 0.34 12.68 -2.96
C LEU A 143 -0.65 11.58 -2.55
N SER A 144 -0.23 10.33 -2.61
CA SER A 144 -1.08 9.18 -2.32
C SER A 144 -0.39 8.16 -1.44
N TYR A 145 -1.05 7.80 -0.35
CA TYR A 145 -0.54 6.82 0.62
C TYR A 145 -1.09 5.42 0.37
N ILE A 146 -0.32 4.40 0.73
CA ILE A 146 -0.79 3.01 0.72
C ILE A 146 -1.83 2.81 1.81
N LYS A 147 -1.54 3.23 3.03
CA LYS A 147 -2.47 3.12 4.17
C LYS A 147 -3.66 4.09 3.97
N PRO A 148 -4.89 3.64 4.27
CA PRO A 148 -5.30 2.44 5.01
C PRO A 148 -5.56 1.18 4.15
N HIS A 149 -4.98 1.03 2.97
CA HIS A 149 -5.07 -0.20 2.19
C HIS A 149 -4.37 -1.37 2.91
N TRP A 150 -4.90 -2.59 2.74
CA TRP A 150 -4.25 -3.83 3.20
C TRP A 150 -2.86 -4.00 2.56
N PRO A 151 -1.86 -4.52 3.28
CA PRO A 151 -1.87 -5.06 4.64
C PRO A 151 -1.98 -3.99 5.73
N TYR A 152 -2.55 -4.36 6.89
CA TYR A 152 -2.95 -3.39 7.93
C TYR A 152 -1.95 -3.23 9.08
N LEU A 153 -0.78 -3.77 8.98
CA LEU A 153 0.28 -3.49 9.96
C LEU A 153 0.68 -2.03 9.93
N VAL A 154 0.80 -1.44 11.10
CA VAL A 154 1.25 -0.06 11.30
C VAL A 154 2.23 0.00 12.47
N PRO A 155 3.13 0.98 12.50
CA PRO A 155 4.08 1.14 13.61
C PRO A 155 3.38 1.41 14.95
N ALA A 156 4.09 1.16 16.04
CA ALA A 156 3.70 1.69 17.34
C ALA A 156 3.78 3.23 17.34
N PRO A 157 2.89 3.96 18.05
CA PRO A 157 1.81 3.46 18.91
C PRO A 157 0.48 3.21 18.17
N TYR A 158 0.39 3.42 16.87
CA TYR A 158 -0.85 3.46 16.09
C TYR A 158 -1.57 2.11 16.00
N HIS A 159 -0.83 0.99 16.08
CA HIS A 159 -1.39 -0.38 15.98
C HIS A 159 -2.47 -0.69 17.02
N ASN A 160 -2.53 0.04 18.12
CA ASN A 160 -3.51 -0.19 19.21
C ASN A 160 -4.34 1.04 19.57
N MET A 161 -4.34 2.10 18.72
CA MET A 161 -5.16 3.29 18.96
C MET A 161 -6.65 3.00 18.99
N TYR A 162 -7.09 2.04 18.20
CA TYR A 162 -8.49 1.67 18.07
C TYR A 162 -8.68 0.21 18.45
N GLY A 163 -9.76 -0.06 19.18
CA GLY A 163 -10.16 -1.40 19.58
C GLY A 163 -11.62 -1.67 19.23
N PRO A 164 -12.12 -2.87 19.52
CA PRO A 164 -13.49 -3.29 19.21
C PRO A 164 -14.58 -2.32 19.70
N GLN A 165 -14.32 -1.61 20.79
CA GLN A 165 -15.25 -0.60 21.37
C GLN A 165 -15.44 0.63 20.47
N HIS A 166 -14.57 0.84 19.46
CA HIS A 166 -14.63 1.99 18.55
C HIS A 166 -15.31 1.65 17.22
N VAL A 167 -15.66 0.38 16.99
CA VAL A 167 -16.28 -0.05 15.73
C VAL A 167 -17.74 -0.41 15.91
N GLN A 168 -18.54 -0.19 14.86
CA GLN A 168 -19.94 -0.59 14.85
C GLN A 168 -20.06 -2.12 14.77
N PRO A 169 -21.15 -2.68 15.32
CA PRO A 169 -21.43 -4.10 15.15
C PRO A 169 -21.44 -4.50 13.67
N VAL A 170 -20.89 -5.67 13.38
CA VAL A 170 -20.89 -6.19 12.03
C VAL A 170 -22.30 -6.55 11.59
N VAL A 171 -22.73 -6.05 10.44
CA VAL A 171 -24.01 -6.43 9.83
C VAL A 171 -23.80 -7.75 9.09
N ARG A 172 -24.49 -8.80 9.56
CA ARG A 172 -24.40 -10.16 9.00
C ARG A 172 -25.77 -10.81 8.95
N SER A 173 -25.89 -11.77 8.05
CA SER A 173 -27.05 -12.64 7.91
C SER A 173 -26.62 -14.11 7.86
N GLU A 174 -27.33 -14.99 8.54
CA GLU A 174 -27.12 -16.43 8.47
C GLU A 174 -27.39 -16.99 7.04
N ILE A 175 -28.23 -16.31 6.28
CA ILE A 175 -28.49 -16.63 4.84
C ILE A 175 -27.20 -16.60 4.00
N GLU A 176 -26.26 -15.71 4.32
CA GLU A 176 -24.98 -15.60 3.60
C GLU A 176 -24.12 -16.87 3.70
N LYS A 177 -24.30 -17.64 4.77
CA LYS A 177 -23.60 -18.91 4.99
C LYS A 177 -24.31 -20.11 4.39
N GLN A 178 -25.64 -20.04 4.25
CA GLN A 178 -26.45 -21.20 3.86
C GLN A 178 -26.39 -21.53 2.38
N SER A 179 -26.25 -20.55 1.52
CA SER A 179 -26.16 -20.76 0.07
C SER A 179 -25.37 -19.63 -0.60
N PRO A 180 -24.05 -19.53 -0.35
CA PRO A 180 -23.27 -18.48 -0.93
C PRO A 180 -23.14 -18.67 -2.45
N HIS A 181 -23.13 -17.55 -3.19
CA HIS A 181 -22.76 -17.57 -4.60
C HIS A 181 -21.40 -18.28 -4.79
N PRO A 182 -21.19 -19.10 -5.86
CA PRO A 182 -19.98 -19.89 -6.04
C PRO A 182 -18.66 -19.11 -5.89
N VAL A 183 -18.62 -17.86 -6.36
CA VAL A 183 -17.45 -16.97 -6.19
C VAL A 183 -17.23 -16.66 -4.71
N LEU A 184 -18.29 -16.34 -3.96
CA LEU A 184 -18.21 -16.06 -2.53
C LEU A 184 -17.80 -17.31 -1.74
N ALA A 185 -18.34 -18.49 -2.10
CA ALA A 185 -17.96 -19.76 -1.50
C ALA A 185 -16.48 -20.07 -1.68
N ALA A 186 -15.94 -19.85 -2.88
CA ALA A 186 -14.52 -20.01 -3.16
C ALA A 186 -13.66 -18.99 -2.39
N TYR A 187 -14.13 -17.74 -2.30
CA TYR A 187 -13.44 -16.69 -1.54
C TYR A 187 -13.37 -17.03 -0.04
N HIS A 188 -14.45 -17.55 0.55
CA HIS A 188 -14.47 -17.99 1.97
C HIS A 188 -13.45 -19.09 2.27
N GLN A 189 -13.07 -19.90 1.29
CA GLN A 189 -12.08 -20.97 1.46
C GLN A 189 -10.64 -20.48 1.30
N HIS A 190 -10.44 -19.27 0.80
CA HIS A 190 -9.10 -18.73 0.58
C HIS A 190 -8.44 -18.39 1.91
N ARG A 191 -7.13 -18.74 2.06
CA ARG A 191 -6.38 -18.57 3.33
C ARG A 191 -6.44 -17.14 3.90
N PHE A 192 -6.43 -16.12 3.04
CA PHE A 192 -6.52 -14.73 3.47
C PHE A 192 -7.90 -14.38 4.01
N SER A 193 -8.96 -14.92 3.42
CA SER A 193 -10.33 -14.75 3.93
C SER A 193 -10.52 -15.48 5.26
N GLN A 194 -9.92 -16.64 5.42
CA GLN A 194 -9.96 -17.39 6.67
C GLN A 194 -9.26 -16.67 7.82
N ALA A 195 -8.26 -15.81 7.54
CA ALA A 195 -7.63 -14.97 8.55
C ALA A 195 -8.64 -14.00 9.21
N PHE A 196 -9.71 -13.63 8.50
CA PHE A 196 -10.81 -12.83 9.05
C PHE A 196 -11.85 -13.66 9.82
N SER A 197 -11.82 -14.97 9.74
CA SER A 197 -12.83 -15.84 10.35
C SER A 197 -12.56 -16.15 11.83
N HIS A 198 -11.39 -15.84 12.34
CA HIS A 198 -11.02 -16.09 13.73
C HIS A 198 -11.26 -14.88 14.61
N ASN A 199 -11.89 -15.10 15.78
CA ASN A 199 -12.17 -14.06 16.79
C ASN A 199 -10.93 -13.37 17.39
N LYS A 200 -9.73 -13.70 16.91
CA LYS A 200 -8.47 -13.07 17.33
C LYS A 200 -8.17 -11.74 16.61
N CYS A 201 -8.89 -11.43 15.54
CA CYS A 201 -8.77 -10.12 14.86
C CYS A 201 -9.47 -9.00 15.65
N GLY A 202 -9.40 -9.01 16.94
CA GLY A 202 -9.92 -8.04 17.87
C GLY A 202 -10.08 -8.69 19.23
N ARG A 203 -9.34 -8.26 20.20
CA ARG A 203 -9.55 -8.64 21.61
C ARG A 203 -10.90 -8.10 22.06
N GLY A 204 -11.93 -8.89 21.91
CA GLY A 204 -13.27 -8.57 22.33
C GLY A 204 -14.29 -9.28 21.45
N SER A 205 -15.39 -9.68 22.01
CA SER A 205 -16.48 -10.51 21.54
C SER A 205 -17.15 -10.06 20.21
N SER A 206 -16.48 -9.36 19.35
CA SER A 206 -16.98 -9.03 18.02
C SER A 206 -16.62 -10.16 17.06
N PRO A 207 -17.59 -10.72 16.34
CA PRO A 207 -17.33 -11.73 15.33
C PRO A 207 -16.43 -11.15 14.22
N PRO A 208 -15.66 -12.00 13.52
CA PRO A 208 -14.73 -11.57 12.47
C PRO A 208 -15.44 -10.72 11.41
N ILE A 209 -14.72 -9.77 10.81
CA ILE A 209 -15.27 -8.80 9.85
C ILE A 209 -15.78 -9.47 8.57
N TRP A 210 -15.33 -10.69 8.30
CA TRP A 210 -15.80 -11.53 7.20
C TRP A 210 -15.95 -12.98 7.66
N GLY A 211 -17.14 -13.49 7.65
CA GLY A 211 -17.45 -14.88 7.87
C GLY A 211 -18.50 -15.35 6.88
#